data_35e977cea5b8fb73c6510c935c2d99bd
#
_entry.id   35e977cea5b8fb73c6510c935c2d99bd
#
_cell.length_a   1.000
_cell.length_b   1.000
_cell.length_c   1.000
_cell.angle_alpha   90.00
_cell.angle_beta   90.00
_cell.angle_gamma   90.00
#
_symmetry.space_group_name_H-M   'P 1'
#
loop_
_entity.id
_entity.type
_entity.pdbx_description
1 polymer ?
#
loop_
_entity_poly.entity_id
_entity_poly.type
_entity_poly.pdbx_seq_one_letter_code
_entity_poly.pdbx_strand_id
1 'polypeptide(L)'
;MRIIAIGCEYSGVTTLLDGLHDWGQERGVDFHMDDHFTIPDAYHLSTEEQQAMLDMLPAIKERFQRFQIVYHVRLINNYEHILLGGFHLEEEVYGPLYYYPGLTVSDTRKYESEMPADAILVHLHARPEVIEKRLADAPHPHTIIQKDHIPKLLGRFAAEYRQSWIHHKIEIDTSDLTPDQLLATFFDKATPHFNTRDALFLLQQKGD
;
A
#
# COMPACT_ATOMS: atom_id res chain seq x y z
N MET A 1 -9.65 12.26 0.99
CA MET A 1 -8.76 11.51 0.06
C MET A 1 -8.71 10.06 0.50
N ARG A 2 -8.98 9.12 -0.40
CA ARG A 2 -8.96 7.67 -0.13
C ARG A 2 -7.89 7.04 -1.01
N ILE A 3 -6.76 6.69 -0.42
CA ILE A 3 -5.56 6.27 -1.14
C ILE A 3 -5.23 4.82 -0.80
N ILE A 4 -5.03 4.00 -1.82
CA ILE A 4 -4.51 2.64 -1.71
C ILE A 4 -3.18 2.62 -2.45
N ALA A 5 -2.07 2.46 -1.73
CA ALA A 5 -0.74 2.42 -2.32
C ALA A 5 -0.22 0.97 -2.35
N ILE A 6 0.20 0.50 -3.52
CA ILE A 6 0.73 -0.84 -3.72
C ILE A 6 2.10 -0.80 -4.41
N GLY A 7 2.88 -1.82 -4.16
CA GLY A 7 4.18 -2.00 -4.82
C GLY A 7 5.02 -3.06 -4.13
N CYS A 8 6.06 -3.51 -4.79
CA CYS A 8 7.05 -4.39 -4.19
C CYS A 8 7.71 -3.70 -2.98
N GLU A 9 8.08 -4.44 -1.93
CA GLU A 9 8.91 -3.88 -0.86
C GLU A 9 10.05 -3.05 -1.44
N TYR A 10 10.42 -1.97 -0.77
CA TYR A 10 11.42 -1.00 -1.23
C TYR A 10 11.04 -0.20 -2.49
N SER A 11 9.81 -0.31 -3.00
CA SER A 11 9.33 0.56 -4.10
C SER A 11 8.92 1.96 -3.65
N GLY A 12 8.85 2.22 -2.34
CA GLY A 12 8.55 3.53 -1.77
C GLY A 12 7.11 3.70 -1.27
N VAL A 13 6.37 2.61 -1.04
CA VAL A 13 4.99 2.66 -0.51
C VAL A 13 4.95 3.37 0.83
N THR A 14 5.70 2.89 1.82
CA THR A 14 5.78 3.51 3.15
C THR A 14 6.23 4.97 3.07
N THR A 15 7.26 5.26 2.27
CA THR A 15 7.75 6.64 2.08
C THR A 15 6.65 7.59 1.56
N LEU A 16 5.80 7.12 0.64
CA LEU A 16 4.68 7.92 0.16
C LEU A 16 3.61 8.10 1.24
N LEU A 17 3.26 7.04 1.95
CA LEU A 17 2.21 7.09 2.98
C LEU A 17 2.63 7.99 4.14
N ASP A 18 3.87 7.86 4.63
CA ASP A 18 4.42 8.74 5.66
C ASP A 18 4.42 10.20 5.21
N GLY A 19 4.90 10.46 3.98
CA GLY A 19 4.90 11.81 3.41
C GLY A 19 3.50 12.40 3.27
N LEU A 20 2.49 11.61 2.93
CA LEU A 20 1.09 12.05 2.88
C LEU A 20 0.51 12.30 4.27
N HIS A 21 0.85 11.44 5.23
CA HIS A 21 0.43 11.62 6.61
C HIS A 21 0.99 12.92 7.20
N ASP A 22 2.30 13.13 7.07
CA ASP A 22 2.97 14.34 7.57
C ASP A 22 2.43 15.60 6.88
N TRP A 23 2.27 15.55 5.55
CA TRP A 23 1.64 16.62 4.77
C TRP A 23 0.22 16.95 5.27
N GLY A 24 -0.55 15.92 5.64
CA GLY A 24 -1.90 16.06 6.20
C GLY A 24 -1.87 16.73 7.57
N GLN A 25 -1.00 16.24 8.48
CA GLN A 25 -0.85 16.79 9.84
C GLN A 25 -0.53 18.30 9.81
N GLU A 26 0.39 18.72 8.95
CA GLU A 26 0.74 20.13 8.77
C GLU A 26 -0.43 21.01 8.33
N ARG A 27 -1.46 20.40 7.68
CA ARG A 27 -2.61 21.11 7.08
C ARG A 27 -3.95 20.81 7.75
N GLY A 28 -3.91 20.14 8.90
CA GLY A 28 -5.11 19.81 9.67
C GLY A 28 -5.99 18.73 8.99
N VAL A 29 -5.41 17.90 8.14
CA VAL A 29 -6.04 16.68 7.60
C VAL A 29 -5.58 15.50 8.43
N ASP A 30 -6.49 14.89 9.14
CA ASP A 30 -6.24 13.68 9.92
C ASP A 30 -6.48 12.45 9.03
N PHE A 31 -5.42 11.86 8.53
CA PHE A 31 -5.49 10.62 7.78
C PHE A 31 -5.56 9.43 8.73
N HIS A 32 -6.61 8.62 8.61
CA HIS A 32 -6.58 7.28 9.15
C HIS A 32 -5.60 6.44 8.33
N MET A 33 -4.57 5.91 8.99
CA MET A 33 -3.58 5.06 8.35
C MET A 33 -3.68 3.65 8.90
N ASP A 34 -3.75 2.66 8.03
CA ASP A 34 -3.78 1.25 8.43
C ASP A 34 -2.92 0.43 7.48
N ASP A 35 -2.33 -0.63 8.00
CA ASP A 35 -1.35 -1.45 7.31
C ASP A 35 -1.79 -2.93 7.29
N HIS A 36 -1.08 -3.70 6.54
CA HIS A 36 -1.35 -5.09 6.25
C HIS A 36 -0.95 -6.01 7.42
N PHE A 37 -1.84 -6.90 7.86
CA PHE A 37 -1.65 -7.77 9.02
C PHE A 37 -0.45 -8.73 8.92
N THR A 38 0.07 -9.01 7.75
CA THR A 38 1.08 -10.05 7.56
C THR A 38 2.48 -9.68 8.02
N ILE A 39 2.76 -8.38 8.16
CA ILE A 39 4.01 -7.87 8.73
C ILE A 39 3.73 -7.45 10.18
N PRO A 40 4.48 -7.97 11.17
CA PRO A 40 4.27 -7.59 12.55
C PRO A 40 4.51 -6.10 12.80
N ASP A 41 3.54 -5.45 13.42
CA ASP A 41 3.66 -4.06 13.87
C ASP A 41 4.62 -3.97 15.07
N ALA A 42 5.79 -3.38 14.85
CA ALA A 42 6.80 -3.21 15.88
C ALA A 42 6.46 -2.13 16.93
N TYR A 43 5.45 -1.28 16.67
CA TYR A 43 5.04 -0.23 17.62
C TYR A 43 4.12 -0.77 18.72
N HIS A 44 3.25 -1.72 18.38
CA HIS A 44 2.23 -2.22 19.30
C HIS A 44 2.49 -3.64 19.80
N LEU A 45 3.35 -4.41 19.09
CA LEU A 45 3.65 -5.80 19.42
C LEU A 45 5.06 -5.94 20.02
N SER A 46 5.17 -6.67 21.12
CA SER A 46 6.46 -7.12 21.66
C SER A 46 7.15 -8.06 20.67
N THR A 47 8.45 -8.26 20.83
CA THR A 47 9.22 -9.20 20.00
C THR A 47 8.65 -10.62 20.03
N GLU A 48 8.14 -11.08 21.17
CA GLU A 48 7.53 -12.39 21.33
C GLU A 48 6.19 -12.48 20.54
N GLU A 49 5.37 -11.44 20.61
CA GLU A 49 4.11 -11.37 19.88
C GLU A 49 4.34 -11.27 18.36
N GLN A 50 5.34 -10.50 17.92
CA GLN A 50 5.76 -10.45 16.52
C GLN A 50 6.17 -11.85 16.03
N GLN A 51 6.97 -12.58 16.81
CA GLN A 51 7.38 -13.93 16.45
C GLN A 51 6.20 -14.90 16.41
N ALA A 52 5.29 -14.83 17.39
CA ALA A 52 4.07 -15.65 17.39
C ALA A 52 3.19 -15.40 16.17
N MET A 53 3.11 -14.15 15.71
CA MET A 53 2.40 -13.78 14.47
C MET A 53 3.08 -14.36 13.23
N LEU A 54 4.40 -14.32 13.16
CA LEU A 54 5.16 -14.92 12.06
C LEU A 54 5.00 -16.44 12.00
N ASP A 55 4.93 -17.09 13.16
CA ASP A 55 4.81 -18.56 13.32
C ASP A 55 3.36 -19.07 13.16
N MET A 56 2.41 -18.19 12.91
CA MET A 56 1.01 -18.60 12.67
C MET A 56 0.91 -19.63 11.57
N LEU A 57 0.07 -20.66 11.78
CA LEU A 57 -0.26 -21.62 10.73
C LEU A 57 -0.83 -20.90 9.50
N PRO A 58 -0.37 -21.24 8.29
CA PRO A 58 -0.77 -20.55 7.04
C PRO A 58 -2.28 -20.39 6.87
N ALA A 59 -3.06 -21.46 7.19
CA ALA A 59 -4.51 -21.41 7.09
C ALA A 59 -5.18 -20.44 8.09
N ILE A 60 -4.56 -20.21 9.24
CA ILE A 60 -5.05 -19.23 10.24
C ILE A 60 -4.68 -17.82 9.78
N LYS A 61 -3.44 -17.63 9.33
CA LYS A 61 -2.95 -16.34 8.80
C LYS A 61 -3.83 -15.88 7.62
N GLU A 62 -4.15 -16.76 6.67
CA GLU A 62 -5.06 -16.46 5.55
C GLU A 62 -6.43 -15.98 6.03
N ARG A 63 -7.01 -16.65 7.06
CA ARG A 63 -8.31 -16.25 7.58
C ARG A 63 -8.30 -14.87 8.24
N PHE A 64 -7.26 -14.56 9.01
CA PHE A 64 -7.09 -13.24 9.59
C PHE A 64 -6.93 -12.17 8.51
N GLN A 65 -6.10 -12.43 7.52
CA GLN A 65 -5.86 -11.53 6.42
C GLN A 65 -7.14 -11.23 5.63
N ARG A 66 -7.90 -12.26 5.28
CA ARG A 66 -9.18 -12.09 4.61
C ARG A 66 -10.19 -11.31 5.45
N PHE A 67 -10.20 -11.53 6.77
CA PHE A 67 -11.03 -10.75 7.68
C PHE A 67 -10.60 -9.28 7.70
N GLN A 68 -9.31 -9.01 7.73
CA GLN A 68 -8.75 -7.66 7.69
C GLN A 68 -9.09 -6.93 6.37
N ILE A 69 -9.03 -7.63 5.23
CA ILE A 69 -9.44 -7.04 3.95
C ILE A 69 -10.91 -6.56 4.01
N VAL A 70 -11.82 -7.38 4.53
CA VAL A 70 -13.23 -6.98 4.71
C VAL A 70 -13.36 -5.80 5.68
N TYR A 71 -12.56 -5.78 6.74
CA TYR A 71 -12.51 -4.67 7.68
C TYR A 71 -12.04 -3.37 7.00
N HIS A 72 -10.97 -3.42 6.22
CA HIS A 72 -10.46 -2.26 5.48
C HIS A 72 -11.45 -1.73 4.43
N VAL A 73 -12.24 -2.61 3.80
CA VAL A 73 -13.35 -2.16 2.93
C VAL A 73 -14.36 -1.31 3.69
N ARG A 74 -14.63 -1.65 4.95
CA ARG A 74 -15.49 -0.80 5.80
C ARG A 74 -14.81 0.51 6.17
N LEU A 75 -13.51 0.48 6.49
CA LEU A 75 -12.76 1.69 6.85
C LEU A 75 -12.73 2.67 5.67
N ILE A 76 -12.38 2.23 4.45
CA ILE A 76 -12.30 3.11 3.29
C ILE A 76 -13.66 3.73 2.92
N ASN A 77 -14.77 3.06 3.26
CA ASN A 77 -16.11 3.62 3.09
C ASN A 77 -16.47 4.65 4.16
N ASN A 78 -15.95 4.50 5.39
CA ASN A 78 -16.34 5.33 6.53
C ASN A 78 -15.43 6.56 6.72
N TYR A 79 -14.14 6.44 6.41
CA TYR A 79 -13.20 7.56 6.56
C TYR A 79 -13.18 8.43 5.30
N GLU A 80 -13.19 9.74 5.51
CA GLU A 80 -13.03 10.72 4.44
C GLU A 80 -11.59 10.79 3.94
N HIS A 81 -10.63 10.61 4.86
CA HIS A 81 -9.21 10.61 4.58
C HIS A 81 -8.61 9.33 5.14
N ILE A 82 -8.12 8.46 4.26
CA ILE A 82 -7.54 7.18 4.64
C ILE A 82 -6.38 6.82 3.70
N LEU A 83 -5.33 6.26 4.30
CA LEU A 83 -4.15 5.73 3.62
C LEU A 83 -4.06 4.23 3.92
N LEU A 84 -4.11 3.41 2.88
CA LEU A 84 -3.95 1.96 2.99
C LEU A 84 -2.70 1.51 2.23
N GLY A 85 -1.79 0.85 2.93
CA GLY A 85 -0.59 0.24 2.34
C GLY A 85 -0.83 -1.21 1.97
N GLY A 86 -0.42 -1.62 0.76
CA GLY A 86 -0.50 -3.00 0.27
C GLY A 86 -1.92 -3.51 0.03
N PHE A 87 -2.69 -3.65 1.06
CA PHE A 87 -4.09 -4.02 1.09
C PHE A 87 -4.38 -5.29 0.27
N HIS A 88 -5.55 -5.38 -0.35
CA HIS A 88 -6.08 -6.56 -1.05
C HIS A 88 -5.26 -7.01 -2.26
N LEU A 89 -4.59 -6.10 -2.97
CA LEU A 89 -3.78 -6.45 -4.14
C LEU A 89 -2.40 -6.98 -3.77
N GLU A 90 -1.84 -6.50 -2.67
CA GLU A 90 -0.60 -7.08 -2.13
C GLU A 90 -0.82 -8.52 -1.71
N GLU A 91 -1.99 -8.82 -1.15
CA GLU A 91 -2.41 -10.16 -0.79
C GLU A 91 -2.36 -11.13 -1.98
N GLU A 92 -2.83 -10.70 -3.17
CA GLU A 92 -2.78 -11.50 -4.40
C GLU A 92 -1.33 -11.77 -4.85
N VAL A 93 -0.40 -10.88 -4.53
CA VAL A 93 1.00 -11.02 -4.93
C VAL A 93 1.79 -11.83 -3.90
N TYR A 94 1.74 -11.43 -2.62
CA TYR A 94 2.57 -12.01 -1.57
C TYR A 94 1.95 -13.22 -0.88
N GLY A 95 0.63 -13.28 -0.79
CA GLY A 95 -0.08 -14.38 -0.13
C GLY A 95 0.38 -15.76 -0.61
N PRO A 96 0.28 -16.08 -1.92
CA PRO A 96 0.67 -17.39 -2.44
C PRO A 96 2.18 -17.66 -2.40
N LEU A 97 3.01 -16.61 -2.34
CA LEU A 97 4.46 -16.75 -2.39
C LEU A 97 5.10 -16.86 -1.01
N TYR A 98 4.61 -16.08 -0.05
CA TYR A 98 5.30 -15.86 1.23
C TYR A 98 4.42 -16.09 2.45
N TYR A 99 3.14 -15.69 2.41
CA TYR A 99 2.33 -15.70 3.62
C TYR A 99 1.72 -17.06 3.92
N TYR A 100 1.22 -17.73 2.89
CA TYR A 100 0.60 -19.06 2.99
C TYR A 100 0.82 -19.90 1.73
N PRO A 101 2.10 -20.24 1.47
CA PRO A 101 2.45 -21.03 0.29
C PRO A 101 1.69 -22.37 0.30
N GLY A 102 1.16 -22.73 -0.87
CA GLY A 102 0.39 -23.97 -1.04
C GLY A 102 -1.10 -23.87 -0.70
N LEU A 103 -1.58 -22.74 -0.19
CA LEU A 103 -3.02 -22.52 -0.05
C LEU A 103 -3.59 -21.84 -1.30
N THR A 104 -4.82 -22.22 -1.65
CA THR A 104 -5.61 -21.47 -2.62
C THR A 104 -6.21 -20.25 -1.93
N VAL A 105 -5.78 -19.07 -2.37
CA VAL A 105 -6.30 -17.79 -1.89
C VAL A 105 -7.58 -17.46 -2.66
N SER A 106 -8.57 -16.88 -2.01
CA SER A 106 -9.75 -16.38 -2.71
C SER A 106 -9.39 -15.07 -3.43
N ASP A 107 -9.89 -14.89 -4.65
CA ASP A 107 -9.74 -13.62 -5.39
C ASP A 107 -10.25 -12.44 -4.54
N THR A 108 -9.33 -11.58 -4.12
CA THR A 108 -9.64 -10.42 -3.28
C THR A 108 -10.12 -9.22 -4.09
N ARG A 109 -9.90 -9.24 -5.40
CA ARG A 109 -10.31 -8.17 -6.32
C ARG A 109 -11.84 -7.96 -6.32
N LYS A 110 -12.63 -8.99 -6.02
CA LYS A 110 -14.09 -8.88 -5.88
C LYS A 110 -14.53 -7.81 -4.87
N TYR A 111 -13.71 -7.53 -3.86
CA TYR A 111 -14.02 -6.49 -2.87
C TYR A 111 -13.91 -5.06 -3.41
N GLU A 112 -13.27 -4.86 -4.57
CA GLU A 112 -13.20 -3.55 -5.21
C GLU A 112 -14.58 -3.03 -5.62
N SER A 113 -15.55 -3.91 -5.88
CA SER A 113 -16.93 -3.51 -6.15
C SER A 113 -17.65 -2.85 -4.97
N GLU A 114 -17.10 -3.01 -3.76
CA GLU A 114 -17.65 -2.44 -2.53
C GLU A 114 -16.91 -1.15 -2.12
N MET A 115 -15.87 -0.76 -2.84
CA MET A 115 -15.06 0.43 -2.53
C MET A 115 -15.69 1.72 -3.05
N PRO A 116 -15.43 2.87 -2.42
CA PRO A 116 -15.91 4.16 -2.90
C PRO A 116 -15.36 4.48 -4.29
N ALA A 117 -16.18 5.11 -5.12
CA ALA A 117 -15.82 5.48 -6.49
C ALA A 117 -14.66 6.49 -6.57
N ASP A 118 -14.41 7.25 -5.51
CA ASP A 118 -13.31 8.21 -5.38
C ASP A 118 -12.04 7.63 -4.73
N ALA A 119 -11.96 6.31 -4.54
CA ALA A 119 -10.73 5.65 -4.15
C ALA A 119 -9.69 5.72 -5.28
N ILE A 120 -8.45 6.04 -4.94
CA ILE A 120 -7.33 6.15 -5.88
C ILE A 120 -6.34 5.02 -5.59
N LEU A 121 -6.09 4.18 -6.60
CA LEU A 121 -5.05 3.15 -6.55
C LEU A 121 -3.73 3.72 -7.10
N VAL A 122 -2.70 3.67 -6.26
CA VAL A 122 -1.35 4.14 -6.57
C VAL A 122 -0.42 2.94 -6.67
N HIS A 123 0.12 2.69 -7.85
CA HIS A 123 1.16 1.69 -8.06
C HIS A 123 2.54 2.35 -8.05
N LEU A 124 3.34 2.00 -7.04
CA LEU A 124 4.73 2.41 -6.96
C LEU A 124 5.63 1.29 -7.43
N HIS A 125 6.55 1.61 -8.31
CA HIS A 125 7.57 0.69 -8.79
C HIS A 125 8.93 1.38 -8.89
N ALA A 126 9.97 0.58 -8.98
CA ALA A 126 11.31 1.05 -9.28
C ALA A 126 12.03 -0.01 -10.13
N ARG A 127 13.13 0.39 -10.76
CA ARG A 127 13.99 -0.56 -11.47
C ARG A 127 14.51 -1.64 -10.52
N PRO A 128 14.64 -2.89 -10.96
CA PRO A 128 15.08 -4.00 -10.10
C PRO A 128 16.38 -3.71 -9.34
N GLU A 129 17.38 -3.13 -9.99
CA GLU A 129 18.67 -2.78 -9.38
C GLU A 129 18.55 -1.71 -8.30
N VAL A 130 17.54 -0.84 -8.38
CA VAL A 130 17.27 0.18 -7.36
C VAL A 130 16.66 -0.47 -6.12
N ILE A 131 15.72 -1.40 -6.30
CA ILE A 131 15.14 -2.18 -5.19
C ILE A 131 16.21 -3.04 -4.52
N GLU A 132 17.05 -3.73 -5.31
CA GLU A 132 18.17 -4.51 -4.80
C GLU A 132 19.13 -3.65 -3.95
N LYS A 133 19.43 -2.44 -4.41
CA LYS A 133 20.27 -1.51 -3.68
C LYS A 133 19.60 -1.05 -2.38
N ARG A 134 18.33 -0.64 -2.42
CA ARG A 134 17.58 -0.22 -1.22
C ARG A 134 17.47 -1.33 -0.18
N LEU A 135 17.22 -2.56 -0.64
CA LEU A 135 17.22 -3.76 0.20
C LEU A 135 18.58 -4.00 0.88
N ALA A 136 19.68 -3.79 0.16
CA ALA A 136 21.02 -3.97 0.69
C ALA A 136 21.44 -2.85 1.67
N ASP A 137 21.05 -1.61 1.36
CA ASP A 137 21.45 -0.42 2.13
C ASP A 137 20.67 -0.29 3.45
N ALA A 138 19.41 -0.71 3.48
CA ALA A 138 18.51 -0.55 4.63
C ALA A 138 17.56 -1.75 4.81
N PRO A 139 18.07 -2.96 5.11
CA PRO A 139 17.20 -4.11 5.35
C PRO A 139 16.37 -3.91 6.61
N HIS A 140 15.07 -4.16 6.53
CA HIS A 140 14.21 -4.16 7.72
C HIS A 140 14.01 -5.58 8.29
N PRO A 141 13.67 -5.75 9.58
CA PRO A 141 13.68 -7.05 10.27
C PRO A 141 12.74 -8.10 9.64
N HIS A 142 11.68 -7.66 9.00
CA HIS A 142 10.63 -8.53 8.47
C HIS A 142 10.57 -8.54 6.93
N THR A 143 11.70 -8.19 6.27
CA THR A 143 11.82 -8.30 4.80
C THR A 143 11.51 -9.72 4.34
N ILE A 144 10.54 -9.85 3.44
CA ILE A 144 10.10 -11.15 2.90
C ILE A 144 10.62 -11.40 1.49
N ILE A 145 10.97 -10.34 0.75
CA ILE A 145 11.39 -10.49 -0.63
C ILE A 145 12.79 -11.06 -0.75
N GLN A 146 13.00 -11.89 -1.76
CA GLN A 146 14.30 -12.41 -2.16
C GLN A 146 14.75 -11.68 -3.43
N LYS A 147 16.05 -11.41 -3.51
CA LYS A 147 16.64 -10.63 -4.61
C LYS A 147 16.29 -11.17 -6.00
N ASP A 148 16.36 -12.46 -6.19
CA ASP A 148 16.04 -13.16 -7.44
C ASP A 148 14.53 -13.16 -7.78
N HIS A 149 13.68 -12.86 -6.80
CA HIS A 149 12.23 -12.72 -7.00
C HIS A 149 11.80 -11.32 -7.44
N ILE A 150 12.63 -10.29 -7.28
CA ILE A 150 12.26 -8.89 -7.53
C ILE A 150 11.65 -8.67 -8.92
N PRO A 151 12.26 -9.12 -10.04
CA PRO A 151 11.66 -8.91 -11.37
C PRO A 151 10.27 -9.56 -11.52
N LYS A 152 10.09 -10.74 -10.92
CA LYS A 152 8.80 -11.46 -10.93
C LYS A 152 7.75 -10.71 -10.11
N LEU A 153 8.12 -10.19 -8.94
CA LEU A 153 7.22 -9.42 -8.07
C LEU A 153 6.76 -8.14 -8.75
N LEU A 154 7.68 -7.38 -9.34
CA LEU A 154 7.36 -6.17 -10.11
C LEU A 154 6.36 -6.48 -11.23
N GLY A 155 6.58 -7.57 -11.97
CA GLY A 155 5.66 -8.01 -13.01
C GLY A 155 4.27 -8.37 -12.47
N ARG A 156 4.18 -8.99 -11.30
CA ARG A 156 2.90 -9.34 -10.65
C ARG A 156 2.16 -8.10 -10.15
N PHE A 157 2.82 -7.18 -9.44
CA PHE A 157 2.20 -5.93 -9.01
C PHE A 157 1.66 -5.13 -10.21
N ALA A 158 2.44 -5.01 -11.28
CA ALA A 158 1.99 -4.35 -12.51
C ALA A 158 0.78 -5.07 -13.14
N ALA A 159 0.71 -6.40 -13.07
CA ALA A 159 -0.44 -7.16 -13.56
C ALA A 159 -1.68 -6.93 -12.71
N GLU A 160 -1.57 -7.01 -11.39
CA GLU A 160 -2.69 -6.75 -10.47
C GLU A 160 -3.20 -5.31 -10.59
N TYR A 161 -2.30 -4.33 -10.66
CA TYR A 161 -2.67 -2.93 -10.92
C TYR A 161 -3.50 -2.78 -12.19
N ARG A 162 -3.07 -3.38 -13.32
CA ARG A 162 -3.81 -3.31 -14.58
C ARG A 162 -5.17 -3.98 -14.51
N GLN A 163 -5.29 -5.10 -13.79
CA GLN A 163 -6.51 -5.90 -13.68
C GLN A 163 -7.50 -5.35 -12.65
N SER A 164 -7.06 -4.50 -11.72
CA SER A 164 -7.90 -3.86 -10.69
C SER A 164 -9.07 -3.11 -11.34
N TRP A 165 -10.24 -3.16 -10.71
CA TRP A 165 -11.47 -2.47 -11.11
C TRP A 165 -11.58 -1.06 -10.55
N ILE A 166 -10.66 -0.64 -9.67
CA ILE A 166 -10.62 0.73 -9.15
C ILE A 166 -10.47 1.69 -10.32
N HIS A 167 -11.35 2.69 -10.38
CA HIS A 167 -11.46 3.58 -11.54
C HIS A 167 -10.29 4.57 -11.63
N HIS A 168 -9.92 5.18 -10.51
CA HIS A 168 -8.84 6.15 -10.47
C HIS A 168 -7.52 5.44 -10.17
N LYS A 169 -6.62 5.45 -11.15
CA LYS A 169 -5.33 4.76 -11.06
C LYS A 169 -4.20 5.67 -11.47
N ILE A 170 -3.13 5.66 -10.69
CA ILE A 170 -1.88 6.35 -11.03
C ILE A 170 -0.69 5.42 -10.81
N GLU A 171 0.33 5.59 -11.60
CA GLU A 171 1.57 4.82 -11.55
C GLU A 171 2.75 5.77 -11.41
N ILE A 172 3.70 5.44 -10.50
CA ILE A 172 4.86 6.28 -10.21
C ILE A 172 6.12 5.40 -10.21
N ASP A 173 7.07 5.72 -11.09
CA ASP A 173 8.43 5.19 -11.03
C ASP A 173 9.23 5.99 -9.99
N THR A 174 9.64 5.32 -8.93
CA THR A 174 10.36 5.93 -7.81
C THR A 174 11.87 5.78 -7.93
N SER A 175 12.38 5.26 -9.03
CA SER A 175 13.78 4.89 -9.18
C SER A 175 14.74 6.02 -8.88
N ASP A 176 14.41 7.22 -9.32
CA ASP A 176 15.29 8.39 -9.25
C ASP A 176 14.67 9.55 -8.43
N LEU A 177 13.59 9.27 -7.67
CA LEU A 177 12.90 10.28 -6.87
C LEU A 177 13.42 10.31 -5.43
N THR A 178 13.59 11.54 -4.91
CA THR A 178 13.68 11.75 -3.45
C THR A 178 12.29 11.65 -2.81
N PRO A 179 12.17 11.51 -1.48
CA PRO A 179 10.88 11.52 -0.78
C PRO A 179 10.00 12.73 -1.15
N ASP A 180 10.57 13.94 -1.16
CA ASP A 180 9.85 15.17 -1.51
C ASP A 180 9.39 15.17 -2.97
N GLN A 181 10.22 14.68 -3.88
CA GLN A 181 9.86 14.54 -5.29
C GLN A 181 8.78 13.49 -5.50
N LEU A 182 8.81 12.40 -4.73
CA LEU A 182 7.76 11.38 -4.76
C LEU A 182 6.41 11.97 -4.34
N LEU A 183 6.38 12.70 -3.23
CA LEU A 183 5.15 13.36 -2.75
C LEU A 183 4.62 14.39 -3.76
N ALA A 184 5.51 15.23 -4.33
CA ALA A 184 5.14 16.20 -5.36
C ALA A 184 4.58 15.50 -6.61
N THR A 185 5.23 14.41 -7.07
CA THR A 185 4.78 13.62 -8.23
C THR A 185 3.43 12.97 -7.97
N PHE A 186 3.20 12.49 -6.74
CA PHE A 186 1.90 11.96 -6.35
C PHE A 186 0.80 13.03 -6.51
N PHE A 187 0.98 14.22 -5.93
CA PHE A 187 -0.04 15.27 -6.02
C PHE A 187 -0.28 15.73 -7.47
N ASP A 188 0.77 15.84 -8.28
CA ASP A 188 0.64 16.18 -9.69
C ASP A 188 -0.24 15.17 -10.44
N LYS A 189 0.02 13.88 -10.25
CA LYS A 189 -0.74 12.80 -10.88
C LYS A 189 -2.12 12.57 -10.28
N ALA A 190 -2.29 12.71 -8.97
CA ALA A 190 -3.53 12.42 -8.26
C ALA A 190 -4.57 13.55 -8.35
N THR A 191 -4.12 14.80 -8.49
CA THR A 191 -5.02 15.99 -8.53
C THR A 191 -6.21 15.83 -9.50
N PRO A 192 -6.07 15.33 -10.73
CA PRO A 192 -7.19 15.14 -11.64
C PRO A 192 -8.22 14.09 -11.18
N HIS A 193 -7.88 13.28 -10.20
CA HIS A 193 -8.71 12.18 -9.69
C HIS A 193 -9.38 12.50 -8.36
N PHE A 194 -9.01 13.61 -7.72
CA PHE A 194 -9.65 14.00 -6.47
C PHE A 194 -11.10 14.40 -6.67
N ASN A 195 -11.95 14.03 -5.71
CA ASN A 195 -13.32 14.51 -5.67
C ASN A 195 -13.35 16.05 -5.45
N THR A 196 -14.52 16.67 -5.67
CA THR A 196 -14.66 18.13 -5.59
C THR A 196 -14.21 18.70 -4.24
N ARG A 197 -14.49 18.01 -3.13
CA ARG A 197 -14.10 18.46 -1.79
C ARG A 197 -12.58 18.49 -1.63
N ASP A 198 -11.92 17.37 -1.99
CA ASP A 198 -10.47 17.24 -1.87
C ASP A 198 -9.74 18.22 -2.81
N ALA A 199 -10.28 18.42 -4.03
CA ALA A 199 -9.75 19.40 -4.97
C ALA A 199 -9.87 20.84 -4.43
N LEU A 200 -11.00 21.20 -3.85
CA LEU A 200 -11.20 22.53 -3.23
C LEU A 200 -10.26 22.73 -2.05
N PHE A 201 -10.06 21.72 -1.21
CA PHE A 201 -9.11 21.79 -0.11
C PHE A 201 -7.69 22.08 -0.62
N LEU A 202 -7.23 21.39 -1.66
CA LEU A 202 -5.89 21.62 -2.24
C LEU A 202 -5.75 23.03 -2.85
N LEU A 203 -6.81 23.58 -3.43
CA LEU A 203 -6.80 24.95 -3.98
C LEU A 203 -6.67 25.99 -2.87
N GLN A 204 -7.32 25.78 -1.74
CA GLN A 204 -7.21 26.69 -0.57
C GLN A 204 -5.80 26.71 0.01
N GLN A 205 -5.09 25.57 0.02
CA GLN A 205 -3.70 25.49 0.50
C GLN A 205 -2.66 26.16 -0.42
N LYS A 206 -2.99 26.42 -1.69
CA LYS A 206 -2.10 27.12 -2.64
C LYS A 206 -2.25 28.64 -2.60
N GLY A 207 -3.22 29.15 -1.87
CA GLY A 207 -3.53 30.59 -1.77
C GLY A 207 -2.89 31.31 -0.57
N ASP A 208 -2.24 30.57 0.32
CA ASP A 208 -1.45 31.07 1.45
C ASP A 208 0.06 30.94 1.16
#